data_b6f4b19193db64ea42780648a79832a6
#
_entry.id   b6f4b19193db64ea42780648a79832a6
#
_cell.length_a   1.000
_cell.length_b   1.000
_cell.length_c   1.000
_cell.angle_alpha   90.00
_cell.angle_beta   90.00
_cell.angle_gamma   90.00
#
_symmetry.space_group_name_H-M   'P 1'
#
loop_
_entity.id
_entity.type
_entity.pdbx_description
1 polymer ?
#
loop_
_entity_poly.entity_id
_entity_poly.type
_entity_poly.pdbx_seq_one_letter_code
_entity_poly.pdbx_strand_id
1 'polypeptide(L)'
;NYRNKKISGLSYGINGNFLFQSTGSAIIWNGLDQAFIPLDSSITTTNGDTYNIDPFIQYVDENNTHNLRTRYLHVNNDNSTNGSDNKQDNESEIFYTDYQWQHNFKHLNLRVTSGTTNELVIAKSDLFQGNNNRKNHSLYTQLDKKWNKLNLSFGSRYEHFQVTSEEKFFIDGDSINKYTSGKPVFRAGANYQVGKATYVRSSWGQGFRFPSMAEMFISTIYSGMEIFPNPELKPETGWSAEIGLKQGLKIDRWMGYIDAAIFLMRYDDMMEFSFGQWGSFISMDQTGLGFKSVNVGKTEISGVEISINGQGKINENLSINIISGYTFMNPIPLNPSEVYAQTTDPFDPTIINDVTYQNSSSDPTILKYRYQNIAKLDLEIKYNKFSLGSSFRYNDFMKNIDSIFSTEAFEAITGATGIIEFRENSKNGDFIVDLRTSYQLNSITKLGIVINNLFNTEYMSRPANMMPPRTIAIQCNMKI
;
A
#
# COMPACT_ATOMS: atom_id res chain seq x y z
N ASN A 1 -18.09 -21.46 -12.28
CA ASN A 1 -18.84 -21.64 -11.04
C ASN A 1 -20.00 -22.60 -11.31
N TYR A 2 -20.06 -23.68 -10.56
CA TYR A 2 -21.10 -24.72 -10.66
C TYR A 2 -21.80 -24.90 -9.31
N ARG A 3 -23.14 -24.91 -9.33
CA ARG A 3 -23.97 -25.28 -8.17
C ARG A 3 -24.43 -26.72 -8.29
N ASN A 4 -24.10 -27.52 -7.29
CA ASN A 4 -24.44 -28.94 -7.30
C ASN A 4 -25.98 -29.12 -7.18
N LYS A 5 -26.58 -29.86 -8.09
CA LYS A 5 -28.04 -30.11 -8.10
C LYS A 5 -28.48 -31.19 -7.11
N LYS A 6 -27.54 -32.08 -6.69
CA LYS A 6 -27.86 -33.20 -5.78
C LYS A 6 -27.59 -32.84 -4.31
N ILE A 7 -26.61 -31.95 -4.05
CA ILE A 7 -26.22 -31.50 -2.71
C ILE A 7 -26.62 -30.04 -2.61
N SER A 8 -27.70 -29.76 -1.91
CA SER A 8 -28.18 -28.38 -1.69
C SER A 8 -27.12 -27.58 -0.94
N GLY A 9 -26.89 -26.35 -1.37
CA GLY A 9 -25.89 -25.44 -0.76
C GLY A 9 -24.45 -25.65 -1.21
N LEU A 10 -24.12 -26.70 -1.96
CA LEU A 10 -22.76 -26.94 -2.47
C LEU A 10 -22.54 -26.20 -3.80
N SER A 11 -21.50 -25.37 -3.84
CA SER A 11 -21.00 -24.76 -5.06
C SER A 11 -19.47 -24.87 -5.12
N TYR A 12 -18.94 -24.96 -6.31
CA TYR A 12 -17.50 -25.00 -6.55
C TYR A 12 -17.16 -24.41 -7.93
N GLY A 13 -15.94 -24.07 -8.11
CA GLY A 13 -15.48 -23.50 -9.36
C GLY A 13 -13.97 -23.29 -9.37
N ILE A 14 -13.53 -22.78 -10.48
CA ILE A 14 -12.15 -22.40 -10.72
C ILE A 14 -12.16 -21.05 -11.42
N ASN A 15 -11.30 -20.14 -10.99
CA ASN A 15 -10.98 -18.91 -11.68
C ASN A 15 -9.51 -18.96 -12.09
N GLY A 16 -9.13 -18.22 -13.09
CA GLY A 16 -7.74 -18.11 -13.53
C GLY A 16 -7.53 -16.83 -14.32
N ASN A 17 -6.31 -16.37 -14.32
CA ASN A 17 -5.87 -15.22 -15.09
C ASN A 17 -4.48 -15.49 -15.66
N PHE A 18 -4.23 -14.98 -16.86
CA PHE A 18 -2.94 -15.00 -17.52
C PHE A 18 -2.63 -13.58 -17.99
N LEU A 19 -1.49 -13.06 -17.62
CA LEU A 19 -1.01 -11.74 -17.98
C LEU A 19 0.39 -11.86 -18.57
N PHE A 20 0.56 -11.35 -19.78
CA PHE A 20 1.85 -11.11 -20.41
C PHE A 20 2.04 -9.61 -20.51
N GLN A 21 3.16 -9.10 -20.07
CA GLN A 21 3.41 -7.67 -20.03
C GLN A 21 4.82 -7.33 -20.49
N SER A 22 4.95 -6.17 -21.11
CA SER A 22 6.22 -5.49 -21.32
C SER A 22 6.04 -4.05 -20.84
N THR A 23 6.81 -3.62 -19.85
CA THR A 23 6.66 -2.31 -19.22
C THR A 23 8.02 -1.65 -19.08
N GLY A 24 8.05 -0.32 -19.24
CA GLY A 24 9.18 0.52 -18.90
C GLY A 24 8.86 1.32 -17.63
N SER A 25 9.84 1.47 -16.75
CA SER A 25 9.73 2.30 -15.56
C SER A 25 11.01 3.09 -15.34
N ALA A 26 10.87 4.27 -14.74
CA ALA A 26 11.98 5.07 -14.26
C ALA A 26 11.51 5.84 -13.03
N ILE A 27 12.39 6.07 -12.07
CA ILE A 27 12.06 6.76 -10.81
C ILE A 27 12.78 8.08 -10.64
N ILE A 28 13.72 8.42 -11.54
CA ILE A 28 14.53 9.63 -11.46
C ILE A 28 14.41 10.38 -12.78
N TRP A 29 14.19 11.69 -12.67
CA TRP A 29 14.19 12.58 -13.81
C TRP A 29 15.60 12.98 -14.29
N ASN A 30 15.68 13.56 -15.48
CA ASN A 30 16.90 14.14 -16.04
C ASN A 30 17.06 15.63 -15.64
N GLY A 31 16.70 15.98 -14.39
CA GLY A 31 16.69 17.35 -13.88
C GLY A 31 15.34 18.06 -14.00
N LEU A 32 15.17 19.17 -13.27
CA LEU A 32 13.92 19.92 -13.19
C LEU A 32 13.48 20.47 -14.56
N ASP A 33 14.40 20.97 -15.37
CA ASP A 33 14.11 21.51 -16.70
C ASP A 33 13.57 20.45 -17.68
N GLN A 34 13.83 19.19 -17.39
CA GLN A 34 13.41 18.02 -18.17
C GLN A 34 12.67 16.98 -17.29
N ALA A 35 11.86 17.45 -16.36
CA ALA A 35 11.27 16.66 -15.29
C ALA A 35 10.40 15.46 -15.75
N PHE A 36 9.89 15.49 -16.99
CA PHE A 36 9.13 14.38 -17.60
C PHE A 36 9.99 13.45 -18.46
N ILE A 37 11.29 13.71 -18.58
CA ILE A 37 12.25 12.83 -19.23
C ILE A 37 12.99 12.07 -18.13
N PRO A 38 12.95 10.74 -18.15
CA PRO A 38 13.74 9.96 -17.17
C PRO A 38 15.22 10.11 -17.46
N LEU A 39 16.03 9.98 -16.41
CA LEU A 39 17.48 9.82 -16.56
C LEU A 39 17.73 8.49 -17.29
N ASP A 40 18.51 8.50 -18.38
CA ASP A 40 18.72 7.32 -19.25
C ASP A 40 19.20 6.09 -18.45
N SER A 41 20.11 6.27 -17.51
CA SER A 41 20.61 5.21 -16.64
C SER A 41 19.55 4.63 -15.70
N SER A 42 18.39 5.28 -15.56
CA SER A 42 17.33 4.90 -14.63
C SER A 42 16.19 4.12 -15.29
N ILE A 43 16.23 3.89 -16.60
CA ILE A 43 15.17 3.22 -17.32
C ILE A 43 15.31 1.70 -17.13
N THR A 44 14.30 1.10 -16.49
CA THR A 44 14.20 -0.36 -16.34
C THR A 44 13.06 -0.89 -17.20
N THR A 45 13.36 -1.86 -18.06
CA THR A 45 12.37 -2.60 -18.83
C THR A 45 12.12 -3.94 -18.15
N THR A 46 10.84 -4.28 -17.98
CA THR A 46 10.39 -5.56 -17.43
C THR A 46 9.54 -6.28 -18.46
N ASN A 47 9.95 -7.48 -18.87
CA ASN A 47 9.14 -8.44 -19.60
C ASN A 47 8.69 -9.52 -18.64
N GLY A 48 7.40 -9.71 -18.47
CA GLY A 48 6.92 -10.62 -17.45
C GLY A 48 5.72 -11.43 -17.88
N ASP A 49 5.61 -12.60 -17.29
CA ASP A 49 4.42 -13.43 -17.33
C ASP A 49 3.94 -13.74 -15.92
N THR A 50 2.64 -13.65 -15.75
CA THR A 50 1.97 -13.95 -14.49
C THR A 50 0.73 -14.78 -14.76
N TYR A 51 0.57 -15.88 -14.04
CA TYR A 51 -0.68 -16.62 -14.09
C TYR A 51 -1.09 -17.12 -12.72
N ASN A 52 -2.40 -17.21 -12.51
CA ASN A 52 -2.96 -17.80 -11.31
C ASN A 52 -4.11 -18.75 -11.65
N ILE A 53 -4.28 -19.73 -10.77
CA ILE A 53 -5.37 -20.68 -10.78
C ILE A 53 -5.94 -20.75 -9.38
N ASP A 54 -7.25 -20.43 -9.25
CA ASP A 54 -7.94 -20.24 -7.99
C ASP A 54 -9.15 -21.18 -7.90
N PRO A 55 -9.01 -22.45 -7.55
CA PRO A 55 -10.12 -23.32 -7.24
C PRO A 55 -10.76 -22.96 -5.90
N PHE A 56 -12.08 -23.14 -5.81
CA PHE A 56 -12.82 -22.91 -4.59
C PHE A 56 -13.97 -23.91 -4.42
N ILE A 57 -14.31 -24.13 -3.16
CA ILE A 57 -15.48 -24.91 -2.75
C ILE A 57 -16.19 -24.13 -1.67
N GLN A 58 -17.52 -24.00 -1.78
CA GLN A 58 -18.37 -23.41 -0.78
C GLN A 58 -19.53 -24.34 -0.48
N TYR A 59 -19.82 -24.56 0.79
CA TYR A 59 -20.99 -25.23 1.26
C TYR A 59 -21.78 -24.36 2.25
N VAL A 60 -23.06 -24.17 2.01
CA VAL A 60 -23.94 -23.34 2.84
C VAL A 60 -25.16 -24.16 3.22
N ASP A 61 -25.38 -24.29 4.52
CA ASP A 61 -26.65 -24.80 5.08
C ASP A 61 -27.35 -23.67 5.87
N GLU A 62 -28.38 -24.03 6.64
CA GLU A 62 -29.18 -23.04 7.41
C GLU A 62 -28.36 -22.22 8.42
N ASN A 63 -27.32 -22.79 9.01
CA ASN A 63 -26.57 -22.21 10.10
C ASN A 63 -25.08 -22.13 9.81
N ASN A 64 -24.58 -22.96 8.87
CA ASN A 64 -23.15 -23.09 8.59
C ASN A 64 -22.81 -22.58 7.19
N THR A 65 -21.63 -22.00 7.08
CA THR A 65 -20.99 -21.70 5.82
C THR A 65 -19.55 -22.18 5.89
N HIS A 66 -19.17 -23.04 4.93
CA HIS A 66 -17.82 -23.53 4.76
C HIS A 66 -17.29 -22.98 3.45
N ASN A 67 -16.12 -22.35 3.50
CA ASN A 67 -15.42 -21.87 2.33
C ASN A 67 -14.02 -22.45 2.33
N LEU A 68 -13.65 -23.11 1.24
CA LEU A 68 -12.26 -23.48 0.93
C LEU A 68 -11.86 -22.71 -0.32
N ARG A 69 -10.81 -21.95 -0.24
CA ARG A 69 -10.20 -21.21 -1.35
C ARG A 69 -8.75 -21.56 -1.44
N THR A 70 -8.30 -21.83 -2.64
CA THR A 70 -6.89 -22.10 -2.89
C THR A 70 -6.42 -21.22 -4.04
N ARG A 71 -5.13 -20.91 -4.07
CA ARG A 71 -4.48 -20.20 -5.17
C ARG A 71 -3.13 -20.81 -5.44
N TYR A 72 -2.84 -21.03 -6.69
CA TYR A 72 -1.50 -21.11 -7.22
C TYR A 72 -1.25 -19.84 -8.05
N LEU A 73 -0.19 -19.12 -7.74
CA LEU A 73 0.25 -17.93 -8.48
C LEU A 73 1.70 -18.13 -8.88
N HIS A 74 1.98 -17.94 -10.15
CA HIS A 74 3.33 -17.89 -10.71
C HIS A 74 3.58 -16.51 -11.28
N VAL A 75 4.75 -15.96 -10.99
CA VAL A 75 5.25 -14.69 -11.51
C VAL A 75 6.67 -14.90 -11.99
N ASN A 76 6.94 -14.51 -13.22
CA ASN A 76 8.27 -14.50 -13.79
C ASN A 76 8.51 -13.13 -14.43
N ASN A 77 9.63 -12.48 -14.11
CA ASN A 77 10.02 -11.19 -14.66
C ASN A 77 11.48 -11.24 -15.11
N ASP A 78 11.68 -10.89 -16.37
CA ASP A 78 12.96 -10.61 -16.99
C ASP A 78 13.15 -9.08 -16.98
N ASN A 79 14.14 -8.59 -16.27
CA ASN A 79 14.37 -7.19 -16.02
C ASN A 79 15.71 -6.76 -16.58
N SER A 80 15.72 -5.63 -17.27
CA SER A 80 16.95 -4.99 -17.72
C SER A 80 16.93 -3.49 -17.39
N THR A 81 18.03 -2.99 -16.85
CA THR A 81 18.22 -1.55 -16.60
C THR A 81 19.23 -1.02 -17.59
N ASN A 82 18.87 0.06 -18.30
CA ASN A 82 19.70 0.67 -19.36
C ASN A 82 20.16 -0.35 -20.43
N GLY A 83 19.28 -1.31 -20.76
CA GLY A 83 19.58 -2.34 -21.76
C GLY A 83 20.60 -3.40 -21.33
N SER A 84 21.05 -3.39 -20.08
CA SER A 84 21.98 -4.35 -19.51
C SER A 84 21.25 -5.39 -18.64
N ASP A 85 21.62 -6.64 -18.77
CA ASP A 85 21.23 -7.70 -17.85
C ASP A 85 22.00 -7.50 -16.53
N ASN A 86 21.32 -6.93 -15.54
CA ASN A 86 21.90 -6.64 -14.23
C ASN A 86 21.57 -7.72 -13.19
N LYS A 87 21.25 -8.94 -13.62
CA LYS A 87 20.85 -10.04 -12.75
C LYS A 87 19.66 -9.67 -11.86
N GLN A 88 18.65 -9.05 -12.47
CA GLN A 88 17.44 -8.57 -11.78
C GLN A 88 16.23 -9.49 -12.00
N ASP A 89 16.43 -10.60 -12.68
CA ASP A 89 15.38 -11.54 -12.97
C ASP A 89 14.85 -12.19 -11.71
N ASN A 90 13.55 -12.40 -11.68
CA ASN A 90 12.91 -13.04 -10.53
C ASN A 90 11.78 -13.96 -10.96
N GLU A 91 11.73 -15.12 -10.32
CA GLU A 91 10.66 -16.08 -10.42
C GLU A 91 10.08 -16.34 -9.03
N SER A 92 8.76 -16.35 -8.91
CA SER A 92 8.08 -16.63 -7.65
C SER A 92 6.87 -17.55 -7.86
N GLU A 93 6.74 -18.53 -6.98
CA GLU A 93 5.57 -19.39 -6.88
C GLU A 93 4.92 -19.22 -5.52
N ILE A 94 3.61 -19.05 -5.50
CA ILE A 94 2.81 -18.90 -4.28
C ILE A 94 1.70 -19.93 -4.26
N PHE A 95 1.71 -20.75 -3.22
CA PHE A 95 0.64 -21.68 -2.90
C PHE A 95 -0.10 -21.17 -1.68
N TYR A 96 -1.36 -20.84 -1.83
CA TYR A 96 -2.21 -20.33 -0.76
C TYR A 96 -3.45 -21.18 -0.58
N THR A 97 -3.81 -21.43 0.67
CA THR A 97 -5.05 -22.12 1.05
C THR A 97 -5.68 -21.43 2.23
N ASP A 98 -6.97 -21.15 2.13
CA ASP A 98 -7.80 -20.57 3.19
C ASP A 98 -9.04 -21.45 3.37
N TYR A 99 -9.19 -22.01 4.55
CA TYR A 99 -10.41 -22.66 4.97
C TYR A 99 -11.08 -21.87 6.07
N GLN A 100 -12.33 -21.52 5.86
CA GLN A 100 -13.16 -20.77 6.80
C GLN A 100 -14.45 -21.53 7.07
N TRP A 101 -14.75 -21.69 8.33
CA TRP A 101 -16.05 -22.14 8.83
C TRP A 101 -16.72 -20.99 9.59
N GLN A 102 -18.00 -20.75 9.29
CA GLN A 102 -18.86 -19.80 9.98
C GLN A 102 -20.10 -20.50 10.46
N HIS A 103 -20.45 -20.29 11.73
CA HIS A 103 -21.69 -20.79 12.34
C HIS A 103 -22.51 -19.65 12.93
N ASN A 104 -23.82 -19.66 12.65
CA ASN A 104 -24.77 -18.68 13.16
C ASN A 104 -25.64 -19.32 14.27
N PHE A 105 -25.38 -18.97 15.52
CA PHE A 105 -26.20 -19.30 16.66
C PHE A 105 -27.41 -18.37 16.71
N LYS A 106 -28.49 -18.68 15.96
CA LYS A 106 -29.67 -17.80 15.75
C LYS A 106 -30.27 -17.32 17.06
N HIS A 107 -30.49 -18.23 18.04
CA HIS A 107 -31.06 -17.90 19.34
C HIS A 107 -30.20 -16.96 20.19
N LEU A 108 -28.90 -16.98 19.97
CA LEU A 108 -27.96 -16.13 20.68
C LEU A 108 -27.65 -14.85 19.91
N ASN A 109 -28.11 -14.69 18.67
CA ASN A 109 -27.62 -13.63 17.76
C ASN A 109 -26.11 -13.54 17.74
N LEU A 110 -25.43 -14.70 17.75
CA LEU A 110 -23.99 -14.84 17.78
C LEU A 110 -23.53 -15.55 16.51
N ARG A 111 -22.55 -14.96 15.85
CA ARG A 111 -21.82 -15.57 14.73
C ARG A 111 -20.42 -15.89 15.19
N VAL A 112 -20.01 -17.13 14.95
CA VAL A 112 -18.62 -17.58 15.15
C VAL A 112 -18.02 -17.84 13.78
N THR A 113 -16.87 -17.25 13.50
CA THR A 113 -16.11 -17.52 12.29
C THR A 113 -14.73 -18.00 12.71
N SER A 114 -14.33 -19.18 12.29
CA SER A 114 -13.01 -19.77 12.58
C SER A 114 -12.41 -20.31 11.30
N GLY A 115 -11.09 -20.28 11.23
CA GLY A 115 -10.43 -20.76 10.03
C GLY A 115 -8.93 -20.89 10.17
N THR A 116 -8.32 -21.37 9.10
CA THR A 116 -6.87 -21.51 8.96
C THR A 116 -6.42 -21.02 7.59
N THR A 117 -5.29 -20.33 7.55
CA THR A 117 -4.63 -19.99 6.29
C THR A 117 -3.25 -20.61 6.24
N ASN A 118 -2.86 -21.08 5.05
CA ASN A 118 -1.53 -21.60 4.79
C ASN A 118 -0.99 -20.95 3.53
N GLU A 119 0.22 -20.44 3.59
CA GLU A 119 0.91 -19.84 2.46
C GLU A 119 2.33 -20.40 2.37
N LEU A 120 2.71 -20.81 1.18
CA LEU A 120 4.08 -21.16 0.82
C LEU A 120 4.47 -20.26 -0.34
N VAL A 121 5.55 -19.51 -0.17
CA VAL A 121 6.19 -18.70 -1.22
C VAL A 121 7.55 -19.29 -1.50
N ILE A 122 7.82 -19.57 -2.76
CA ILE A 122 9.13 -20.00 -3.27
C ILE A 122 9.59 -18.89 -4.20
N ALA A 123 10.70 -18.25 -3.89
CA ALA A 123 11.28 -17.21 -4.71
C ALA A 123 12.70 -17.60 -5.14
N LYS A 124 12.95 -17.54 -6.43
CA LYS A 124 14.25 -17.79 -7.05
C LYS A 124 14.67 -16.52 -7.75
N SER A 125 15.79 -15.95 -7.34
CA SER A 125 16.26 -14.72 -7.95
C SER A 125 17.68 -14.39 -7.49
N ASP A 126 18.50 -14.01 -8.44
CA ASP A 126 19.81 -13.37 -8.13
C ASP A 126 19.61 -12.08 -7.35
N LEU A 127 18.46 -11.42 -7.54
CA LEU A 127 18.04 -10.21 -6.83
C LEU A 127 17.94 -10.41 -5.30
N PHE A 128 17.61 -11.62 -4.85
CA PHE A 128 17.48 -12.00 -3.44
C PHE A 128 18.62 -12.90 -2.97
N GLN A 129 19.75 -12.89 -3.69
CA GLN A 129 20.94 -13.70 -3.37
C GLN A 129 20.63 -15.21 -3.30
N GLY A 130 19.84 -15.73 -4.26
CA GLY A 130 19.54 -17.15 -4.40
C GLY A 130 18.09 -17.54 -4.10
N ASN A 131 17.91 -18.80 -3.67
CA ASN A 131 16.59 -19.37 -3.43
C ASN A 131 16.12 -19.10 -2.00
N ASN A 132 14.91 -18.56 -1.89
CA ASN A 132 14.29 -18.22 -0.63
C ASN A 132 12.91 -18.87 -0.52
N ASN A 133 12.57 -19.39 0.65
CA ASN A 133 11.27 -19.96 0.93
C ASN A 133 10.64 -19.30 2.17
N ARG A 134 9.36 -18.97 2.06
CA ARG A 134 8.57 -18.48 3.17
C ARG A 134 7.34 -19.36 3.39
N LYS A 135 7.12 -19.78 4.62
CA LYS A 135 5.91 -20.47 5.05
C LYS A 135 5.19 -19.64 6.09
N ASN A 136 3.90 -19.49 5.93
CA ASN A 136 3.04 -18.80 6.87
C ASN A 136 1.80 -19.65 7.16
N HIS A 137 1.56 -19.98 8.43
CA HIS A 137 0.41 -20.73 8.89
C HIS A 137 -0.32 -19.92 9.93
N SER A 138 -1.64 -19.82 9.82
CA SER A 138 -2.42 -19.14 10.85
C SER A 138 -3.68 -19.88 11.23
N LEU A 139 -4.08 -19.68 12.48
CA LEU A 139 -5.39 -20.03 13.00
C LEU A 139 -6.08 -18.77 13.50
N TYR A 140 -7.35 -18.62 13.20
CA TYR A 140 -8.11 -17.45 13.64
C TYR A 140 -9.53 -17.81 14.07
N THR A 141 -10.05 -16.99 14.98
CA THR A 141 -11.45 -17.02 15.40
C THR A 141 -11.96 -15.61 15.59
N GLN A 142 -13.19 -15.37 15.13
CA GLN A 142 -13.93 -14.13 15.35
C GLN A 142 -15.32 -14.44 15.88
N LEU A 143 -15.73 -13.67 16.87
CA LEU A 143 -17.05 -13.69 17.50
C LEU A 143 -17.76 -12.38 17.19
N ASP A 144 -18.92 -12.43 16.53
CA ASP A 144 -19.78 -11.28 16.26
C ASP A 144 -21.09 -11.46 17.01
N LYS A 145 -21.36 -10.60 17.97
CA LYS A 145 -22.57 -10.61 18.78
C LYS A 145 -23.42 -9.39 18.50
N LYS A 146 -24.67 -9.63 18.09
CA LYS A 146 -25.66 -8.57 17.96
C LYS A 146 -26.56 -8.54 19.18
N TRP A 147 -26.63 -7.41 19.84
CA TRP A 147 -27.43 -7.19 21.03
C TRP A 147 -28.30 -5.95 20.87
N ASN A 148 -29.51 -6.12 20.34
CA ASN A 148 -30.41 -5.03 19.97
C ASN A 148 -29.73 -4.00 19.02
N LYS A 149 -29.39 -2.83 19.52
CA LYS A 149 -28.70 -1.74 18.79
C LYS A 149 -27.20 -1.79 18.84
N LEU A 150 -26.63 -2.70 19.65
CA LEU A 150 -25.19 -2.87 19.84
C LEU A 150 -24.71 -4.10 19.07
N ASN A 151 -23.68 -3.91 18.25
CA ASN A 151 -22.92 -5.00 17.65
C ASN A 151 -21.53 -4.99 18.26
N LEU A 152 -21.09 -6.14 18.77
CA LEU A 152 -19.77 -6.36 19.32
C LEU A 152 -19.02 -7.38 18.45
N SER A 153 -17.78 -7.15 18.20
CA SER A 153 -16.89 -8.12 17.56
C SER A 153 -15.63 -8.30 18.38
N PHE A 154 -15.15 -9.53 18.47
CA PHE A 154 -13.88 -9.88 19.06
C PHE A 154 -13.21 -10.91 18.17
N GLY A 155 -11.94 -10.71 17.84
CA GLY A 155 -11.15 -11.61 17.02
C GLY A 155 -9.81 -11.91 17.65
N SER A 156 -9.34 -13.13 17.44
CA SER A 156 -7.98 -13.56 17.75
C SER A 156 -7.39 -14.31 16.56
N ARG A 157 -6.11 -14.13 16.31
CA ARG A 157 -5.34 -14.83 15.30
C ARG A 157 -3.96 -15.18 15.87
N TYR A 158 -3.55 -16.40 15.67
CA TYR A 158 -2.18 -16.82 15.90
C TYR A 158 -1.55 -17.08 14.54
N GLU A 159 -0.36 -16.54 14.31
CA GLU A 159 0.36 -16.67 13.07
C GLU A 159 1.74 -17.26 13.34
N HIS A 160 2.09 -18.28 12.59
CA HIS A 160 3.38 -18.94 12.62
C HIS A 160 4.07 -18.70 11.29
N PHE A 161 5.23 -18.08 11.34
CA PHE A 161 6.00 -17.65 10.20
C PHE A 161 7.36 -18.34 10.19
N GLN A 162 7.81 -18.78 9.03
CA GLN A 162 9.12 -19.32 8.80
C GLN A 162 9.69 -18.80 7.50
N VAL A 163 10.93 -18.31 7.53
CA VAL A 163 11.75 -18.00 6.35
C VAL A 163 12.95 -18.94 6.34
N THR A 164 13.31 -19.42 5.15
CA THR A 164 14.53 -20.17 4.89
C THR A 164 15.20 -19.56 3.67
N SER A 165 16.48 -19.24 3.77
CA SER A 165 17.30 -18.69 2.69
C SER A 165 18.52 -19.58 2.45
N GLU A 166 19.02 -19.59 1.22
CA GLU A 166 20.32 -20.20 0.91
C GLU A 166 21.46 -19.38 1.53
N GLU A 167 21.33 -18.03 1.49
CA GLU A 167 22.26 -17.14 2.17
C GLU A 167 21.94 -17.03 3.66
N LYS A 168 23.00 -16.85 4.45
CA LYS A 168 22.85 -16.64 5.88
C LYS A 168 22.38 -15.23 6.18
N PHE A 169 21.52 -15.11 7.14
CA PHE A 169 21.09 -13.83 7.71
C PHE A 169 21.30 -13.79 9.22
N PHE A 170 21.27 -12.60 9.80
CA PHE A 170 21.61 -12.38 11.20
C PHE A 170 20.37 -11.97 11.97
N ILE A 171 20.13 -12.64 13.11
CA ILE A 171 19.09 -12.24 14.05
C ILE A 171 19.71 -12.30 15.45
N ASP A 172 19.62 -11.19 16.17
CA ASP A 172 20.18 -11.05 17.53
C ASP A 172 21.67 -11.46 17.64
N GLY A 173 22.44 -11.27 16.52
CA GLY A 173 23.86 -11.62 16.45
C GLY A 173 24.16 -13.04 15.99
N ASP A 174 23.16 -13.91 15.84
CA ASP A 174 23.32 -15.28 15.37
C ASP A 174 23.20 -15.35 13.84
N SER A 175 24.17 -16.00 13.20
CA SER A 175 24.16 -16.28 11.75
C SER A 175 23.35 -17.53 11.47
N ILE A 176 22.17 -17.37 10.87
CA ILE A 176 21.21 -18.42 10.60
C ILE A 176 20.79 -18.44 9.14
N ASN A 177 20.30 -19.58 8.66
CA ASN A 177 19.67 -19.70 7.33
C ASN A 177 18.17 -20.05 7.44
N LYS A 178 17.64 -20.10 8.65
CA LYS A 178 16.25 -20.36 8.94
C LYS A 178 15.79 -19.57 10.15
N TYR A 179 14.77 -18.75 9.96
CA TYR A 179 14.12 -18.01 11.03
C TYR A 179 12.66 -18.48 11.19
N THR A 180 12.25 -18.62 12.43
CA THR A 180 10.89 -19.02 12.78
C THR A 180 10.37 -18.14 13.91
N SER A 181 9.16 -17.61 13.74
CA SER A 181 8.50 -16.81 14.77
C SER A 181 7.00 -17.07 14.77
N GLY A 182 6.35 -16.77 15.89
CA GLY A 182 4.90 -16.86 16.00
C GLY A 182 4.36 -15.78 16.92
N LYS A 183 3.21 -15.20 16.55
CA LYS A 183 2.60 -14.10 17.30
C LYS A 183 1.08 -14.20 17.36
N PRO A 184 0.49 -14.08 18.57
CA PRO A 184 -0.94 -13.85 18.70
C PRO A 184 -1.25 -12.37 18.48
N VAL A 185 -2.37 -12.08 17.83
CA VAL A 185 -2.94 -10.74 17.69
C VAL A 185 -4.42 -10.77 18.01
N PHE A 186 -4.89 -9.70 18.61
CA PHE A 186 -6.26 -9.53 19.04
C PHE A 186 -6.87 -8.28 18.43
N ARG A 187 -8.18 -8.31 18.24
CA ARG A 187 -8.96 -7.16 17.80
C ARG A 187 -10.31 -7.15 18.51
N ALA A 188 -10.82 -5.96 18.78
CA ALA A 188 -12.15 -5.75 19.35
C ALA A 188 -12.82 -4.58 18.64
N GLY A 189 -14.12 -4.64 18.50
CA GLY A 189 -14.93 -3.58 17.90
C GLY A 189 -16.31 -3.52 18.49
N ALA A 190 -16.84 -2.30 18.53
CA ALA A 190 -18.22 -2.03 18.93
C ALA A 190 -18.86 -1.06 17.94
N ASN A 191 -20.11 -1.30 17.61
CA ASN A 191 -20.92 -0.40 16.81
C ASN A 191 -22.30 -0.27 17.48
N TYR A 192 -22.67 0.94 17.85
CA TYR A 192 -23.92 1.24 18.52
C TYR A 192 -24.79 2.20 17.71
N GLN A 193 -26.02 1.79 17.43
CA GLN A 193 -27.01 2.61 16.75
C GLN A 193 -27.67 3.58 17.74
N VAL A 194 -27.21 4.84 17.76
CA VAL A 194 -27.72 5.90 18.66
C VAL A 194 -29.07 6.43 18.18
N GLY A 195 -29.24 6.58 16.86
CA GLY A 195 -30.42 7.11 16.23
C GLY A 195 -30.89 6.25 15.03
N LYS A 196 -31.94 6.67 14.32
CA LYS A 196 -32.45 5.93 13.16
C LYS A 196 -31.38 5.72 12.07
N ALA A 197 -30.50 6.70 11.88
CA ALA A 197 -29.43 6.67 10.89
C ALA A 197 -28.07 7.14 11.46
N THR A 198 -27.90 7.09 12.79
CA THR A 198 -26.72 7.56 13.51
C THR A 198 -26.07 6.39 14.22
N TYR A 199 -24.79 6.19 14.00
CA TYR A 199 -23.99 5.11 14.55
C TYR A 199 -22.70 5.66 15.16
N VAL A 200 -22.38 5.19 16.36
CA VAL A 200 -21.06 5.38 16.98
C VAL A 200 -20.32 4.07 16.89
N ARG A 201 -19.08 4.11 16.46
CA ARG A 201 -18.22 2.93 16.41
C ARG A 201 -16.93 3.16 17.18
N SER A 202 -16.38 2.08 17.71
CA SER A 202 -15.03 2.04 18.22
C SER A 202 -14.36 0.76 17.80
N SER A 203 -13.07 0.81 17.56
CA SER A 203 -12.26 -0.35 17.26
C SER A 203 -10.89 -0.24 17.89
N TRP A 204 -10.33 -1.39 18.23
CA TRP A 204 -8.96 -1.57 18.64
C TRP A 204 -8.44 -2.85 18.04
N GLY A 205 -7.20 -2.84 17.57
CA GLY A 205 -6.58 -4.04 17.01
C GLY A 205 -5.06 -3.98 17.06
N GLN A 206 -4.47 -5.14 17.31
CA GLN A 206 -3.04 -5.36 17.17
C GLN A 206 -2.73 -5.83 15.76
N GLY A 207 -1.53 -5.51 15.29
CA GLY A 207 -0.97 -5.97 14.03
C GLY A 207 0.51 -6.24 14.17
N PHE A 208 1.02 -7.05 13.25
CA PHE A 208 2.46 -7.21 13.05
C PHE A 208 2.71 -7.49 11.58
N ARG A 209 3.92 -7.22 11.15
CA ARG A 209 4.38 -7.50 9.80
C ARG A 209 5.80 -8.05 9.87
N PHE A 210 6.00 -9.24 9.32
CA PHE A 210 7.35 -9.75 9.08
C PHE A 210 7.96 -9.05 7.86
N PRO A 211 9.29 -8.80 7.85
CA PRO A 211 9.96 -8.31 6.67
C PRO A 211 9.72 -9.24 5.49
N SER A 212 9.51 -8.67 4.31
CA SER A 212 9.46 -9.45 3.07
C SER A 212 10.88 -9.90 2.67
N MET A 213 10.96 -10.88 1.75
CA MET A 213 12.23 -11.30 1.19
C MET A 213 12.96 -10.15 0.49
N ALA A 214 12.22 -9.33 -0.24
CA ALA A 214 12.78 -8.15 -0.88
C ALA A 214 13.38 -7.16 0.13
N GLU A 215 12.70 -6.90 1.24
CA GLU A 215 13.21 -5.99 2.28
C GLU A 215 14.49 -6.51 2.94
N MET A 216 14.64 -7.83 3.09
CA MET A 216 15.80 -8.43 3.76
C MET A 216 16.98 -8.67 2.81
N PHE A 217 16.72 -9.16 1.59
CA PHE A 217 17.76 -9.77 0.76
C PHE A 217 18.01 -9.06 -0.57
N ILE A 218 17.18 -8.09 -0.97
CA ILE A 218 17.38 -7.39 -2.24
C ILE A 218 18.76 -6.72 -2.29
N SER A 219 19.54 -7.06 -3.32
CA SER A 219 20.84 -6.49 -3.58
C SER A 219 20.97 -6.26 -5.09
N THR A 220 20.86 -5.02 -5.53
CA THR A 220 20.85 -4.68 -6.94
C THR A 220 21.14 -3.20 -7.16
N ILE A 221 21.29 -2.82 -8.43
CA ILE A 221 21.24 -1.43 -8.87
C ILE A 221 19.92 -1.24 -9.61
N TYR A 222 19.04 -0.41 -9.09
CA TYR A 222 17.78 -0.09 -9.71
C TYR A 222 17.71 1.40 -10.03
N SER A 223 17.44 1.71 -11.28
CA SER A 223 17.39 3.11 -11.75
C SER A 223 18.65 3.92 -11.41
N GLY A 224 19.84 3.29 -11.50
CA GLY A 224 21.12 3.94 -11.22
C GLY A 224 21.47 4.11 -9.73
N MET A 225 20.64 3.59 -8.82
CA MET A 225 20.88 3.63 -7.38
C MET A 225 21.02 2.23 -6.80
N GLU A 226 21.93 2.07 -5.85
CA GLU A 226 22.12 0.80 -5.15
C GLU A 226 20.97 0.51 -4.21
N ILE A 227 20.60 -0.76 -4.06
CA ILE A 227 19.71 -1.25 -3.02
C ILE A 227 20.50 -2.24 -2.18
N PHE A 228 20.60 -1.95 -0.90
CA PHE A 228 21.39 -2.73 0.06
C PHE A 228 20.51 -3.68 0.84
N PRO A 229 20.91 -4.94 0.99
CA PRO A 229 20.19 -5.90 1.83
C PRO A 229 20.30 -5.52 3.31
N ASN A 230 19.27 -5.91 4.07
CA ASN A 230 19.31 -5.84 5.54
C ASN A 230 18.77 -7.13 6.15
N PRO A 231 19.61 -8.15 6.30
CA PRO A 231 19.20 -9.42 6.89
C PRO A 231 18.92 -9.34 8.40
N GLU A 232 19.20 -8.20 9.04
CA GLU A 232 18.95 -7.97 10.50
C GLU A 232 17.59 -7.31 10.78
N LEU A 233 16.74 -7.14 9.75
CA LEU A 233 15.41 -6.56 9.92
C LEU A 233 14.56 -7.34 10.91
N LYS A 234 14.00 -6.61 11.88
CA LYS A 234 13.05 -7.12 12.88
C LYS A 234 11.61 -7.00 12.39
N PRO A 235 10.71 -7.88 12.84
CA PRO A 235 9.29 -7.72 12.58
C PRO A 235 8.74 -6.42 13.17
N GLU A 236 8.03 -5.67 12.38
CA GLU A 236 7.26 -4.50 12.82
C GLU A 236 6.02 -4.97 13.58
N THR A 237 5.74 -4.36 14.72
CA THR A 237 4.54 -4.64 15.51
C THR A 237 3.84 -3.35 15.88
N GLY A 238 2.53 -3.43 16.14
CA GLY A 238 1.81 -2.23 16.53
C GLY A 238 0.37 -2.51 16.92
N TRP A 239 -0.32 -1.43 17.24
CA TRP A 239 -1.75 -1.44 17.49
C TRP A 239 -2.38 -0.14 16.97
N SER A 240 -3.67 -0.22 16.66
CA SER A 240 -4.49 0.93 16.29
C SER A 240 -5.76 0.98 17.10
N ALA A 241 -6.23 2.20 17.39
CA ALA A 241 -7.53 2.47 17.99
C ALA A 241 -8.25 3.57 17.22
N GLU A 242 -9.56 3.46 17.11
CA GLU A 242 -10.41 4.42 16.42
C GLU A 242 -11.74 4.60 17.17
N ILE A 243 -12.25 5.83 17.19
CA ILE A 243 -13.62 6.15 17.57
C ILE A 243 -14.22 6.99 16.44
N GLY A 244 -15.41 6.60 15.95
CA GLY A 244 -16.05 7.28 14.84
C GLY A 244 -17.56 7.42 15.00
N LEU A 245 -18.10 8.42 14.32
CA LEU A 245 -19.52 8.72 14.20
C LEU A 245 -19.91 8.68 12.74
N LYS A 246 -20.95 7.90 12.42
CA LYS A 246 -21.54 7.86 11.08
C LYS A 246 -22.98 8.32 11.13
N GLN A 247 -23.31 9.33 10.32
CA GLN A 247 -24.66 9.89 10.18
C GLN A 247 -25.17 9.68 8.76
N GLY A 248 -26.23 8.91 8.60
CA GLY A 248 -26.94 8.79 7.34
C GLY A 248 -27.72 10.07 7.01
N LEU A 249 -27.70 10.44 5.74
CA LEU A 249 -28.38 11.62 5.17
C LEU A 249 -29.36 11.17 4.10
N LYS A 250 -30.52 11.83 4.03
CA LYS A 250 -31.48 11.65 2.95
C LYS A 250 -32.07 12.98 2.54
N ILE A 251 -31.94 13.32 1.25
CA ILE A 251 -32.52 14.53 0.65
C ILE A 251 -33.31 14.05 -0.57
N ASP A 252 -34.63 14.02 -0.45
CA ASP A 252 -35.54 13.41 -1.42
C ASP A 252 -35.14 11.97 -1.78
N ARG A 253 -34.70 11.72 -3.00
CA ARG A 253 -34.21 10.40 -3.49
C ARG A 253 -32.68 10.26 -3.46
N TRP A 254 -31.98 11.29 -3.03
CA TRP A 254 -30.54 11.22 -2.79
C TRP A 254 -30.29 10.69 -1.39
N MET A 255 -29.40 9.71 -1.28
CA MET A 255 -29.00 9.11 -0.01
C MET A 255 -27.49 9.12 0.13
N GLY A 256 -27.02 9.44 1.32
CA GLY A 256 -25.61 9.48 1.64
C GLY A 256 -25.34 9.36 3.13
N TYR A 257 -24.11 9.63 3.49
CA TYR A 257 -23.69 9.70 4.88
C TYR A 257 -22.49 10.62 5.06
N ILE A 258 -22.36 11.14 6.27
CA ILE A 258 -21.15 11.73 6.81
C ILE A 258 -20.55 10.71 7.78
N ASP A 259 -19.25 10.51 7.70
CA ASP A 259 -18.49 9.67 8.60
C ASP A 259 -17.30 10.47 9.12
N ALA A 260 -17.15 10.55 10.44
CA ALA A 260 -16.05 11.24 11.10
C ALA A 260 -15.41 10.33 12.14
N ALA A 261 -14.09 10.25 12.16
CA ALA A 261 -13.34 9.41 13.09
C ALA A 261 -12.08 10.11 13.59
N ILE A 262 -11.69 9.78 14.81
CA ILE A 262 -10.36 10.04 15.35
C ILE A 262 -9.64 8.71 15.51
N PHE A 263 -8.35 8.70 15.23
CA PHE A 263 -7.55 7.48 15.30
C PHE A 263 -6.18 7.72 15.93
N LEU A 264 -5.64 6.64 16.48
CA LEU A 264 -4.29 6.57 17.02
C LEU A 264 -3.68 5.23 16.65
N MET A 265 -2.46 5.25 16.11
CA MET A 265 -1.66 4.07 15.78
C MET A 265 -0.30 4.22 16.43
N ARG A 266 0.22 3.13 16.98
CA ARG A 266 1.61 3.05 17.46
C ARG A 266 2.28 1.82 16.89
N TYR A 267 3.53 2.00 16.51
CA TYR A 267 4.37 0.95 15.98
C TYR A 267 5.66 0.85 16.80
N ASP A 268 6.10 -0.38 16.99
CA ASP A 268 7.44 -0.72 17.47
C ASP A 268 8.21 -1.31 16.29
N ASP A 269 9.49 -0.96 16.16
CA ASP A 269 10.37 -1.39 15.07
C ASP A 269 9.79 -1.12 13.67
N MET A 270 9.17 0.06 13.48
CA MET A 270 8.59 0.44 12.20
C MET A 270 9.63 0.33 11.09
N MET A 271 9.28 -0.34 9.99
CA MET A 271 10.18 -0.49 8.84
C MET A 271 9.99 0.64 7.86
N GLU A 272 11.10 1.25 7.45
CA GLU A 272 11.17 2.25 6.38
C GLU A 272 12.22 1.86 5.35
N PHE A 273 11.97 2.21 4.08
CA PHE A 273 12.92 2.13 2.99
C PHE A 273 13.59 3.48 2.86
N SER A 274 14.78 3.60 3.48
CA SER A 274 15.50 4.85 3.67
C SER A 274 16.64 4.98 2.67
N PHE A 275 16.82 6.17 2.12
CA PHE A 275 17.92 6.50 1.22
C PHE A 275 19.05 7.16 2.01
N GLY A 276 20.29 6.72 1.78
CA GLY A 276 21.46 7.24 2.48
C GLY A 276 22.76 6.66 1.97
N GLN A 277 23.85 6.95 2.70
CA GLN A 277 25.17 6.37 2.48
C GLN A 277 25.23 5.05 3.23
N TRP A 278 24.99 3.93 2.55
CA TRP A 278 24.97 2.59 3.14
C TRP A 278 26.20 1.74 2.81
N GLY A 279 26.95 2.12 1.78
CA GLY A 279 28.20 1.47 1.37
C GLY A 279 29.38 2.45 1.29
N SER A 280 30.56 1.92 1.05
CA SER A 280 31.78 2.74 0.82
C SER A 280 31.77 3.33 -0.59
N PHE A 281 32.39 4.51 -0.76
CA PHE A 281 32.64 5.06 -2.07
C PHE A 281 33.81 4.29 -2.74
N ILE A 282 33.54 3.65 -3.86
CA ILE A 282 34.52 2.90 -4.64
C ILE A 282 34.83 3.65 -5.94
N SER A 283 33.83 4.12 -6.62
CA SER A 283 33.92 4.87 -7.88
C SER A 283 32.65 5.70 -8.09
N MET A 284 32.58 6.50 -9.15
CA MET A 284 31.39 7.25 -9.51
C MET A 284 30.20 6.35 -9.91
N ASP A 285 30.45 5.11 -10.31
CA ASP A 285 29.42 4.10 -10.60
C ASP A 285 29.01 3.30 -9.35
N GLN A 286 29.81 3.36 -8.30
CA GLN A 286 29.60 2.68 -7.01
C GLN A 286 29.89 3.65 -5.87
N THR A 287 28.94 4.52 -5.62
CA THR A 287 29.08 5.61 -4.65
C THR A 287 28.78 5.19 -3.22
N GLY A 288 28.18 4.02 -3.03
CA GLY A 288 27.65 3.56 -1.75
C GLY A 288 26.36 4.27 -1.34
N LEU A 289 25.84 5.17 -2.20
CA LEU A 289 24.54 5.81 -2.03
C LEU A 289 23.43 4.89 -2.51
N GLY A 290 22.37 4.79 -1.72
CA GLY A 290 21.27 3.95 -2.15
C GLY A 290 20.17 3.77 -1.11
N PHE A 291 19.33 2.79 -1.35
CA PHE A 291 18.21 2.45 -0.48
C PHE A 291 18.57 1.25 0.40
N LYS A 292 18.07 1.28 1.63
CA LYS A 292 18.12 0.15 2.56
C LYS A 292 16.84 0.12 3.40
N SER A 293 16.26 -1.06 3.59
CA SER A 293 15.17 -1.23 4.56
C SER A 293 15.75 -1.24 5.96
N VAL A 294 15.20 -0.43 6.86
CA VAL A 294 15.67 -0.28 8.25
C VAL A 294 14.50 -0.21 9.21
N ASN A 295 14.72 -0.62 10.47
CA ASN A 295 13.75 -0.42 11.54
C ASN A 295 14.05 0.92 12.22
N VAL A 296 13.16 1.91 12.05
CA VAL A 296 13.36 3.28 12.56
C VAL A 296 12.87 3.48 14.01
N GLY A 297 12.56 2.37 14.71
CA GLY A 297 12.15 2.40 16.10
C GLY A 297 10.66 2.68 16.31
N LYS A 298 10.34 3.34 17.42
CA LYS A 298 8.96 3.58 17.84
C LYS A 298 8.37 4.80 17.15
N THR A 299 7.15 4.64 16.63
CA THR A 299 6.44 5.72 15.94
C THR A 299 4.98 5.82 16.38
N GLU A 300 4.40 7.01 16.23
CA GLU A 300 3.00 7.26 16.49
C GLU A 300 2.38 8.01 15.32
N ILE A 301 1.18 7.62 14.93
CA ILE A 301 0.36 8.33 13.95
C ILE A 301 -1.01 8.56 14.57
N SER A 302 -1.34 9.82 14.85
CA SER A 302 -2.66 10.22 15.32
C SER A 302 -3.34 11.11 14.28
N GLY A 303 -4.66 11.12 14.25
CA GLY A 303 -5.35 11.96 13.27
C GLY A 303 -6.86 11.94 13.35
N VAL A 304 -7.43 12.65 12.38
CA VAL A 304 -8.87 12.81 12.17
C VAL A 304 -9.20 12.53 10.71
N GLU A 305 -10.25 11.77 10.48
CA GLU A 305 -10.80 11.53 9.15
C GLU A 305 -12.26 12.00 9.09
N ILE A 306 -12.62 12.68 7.99
CA ILE A 306 -14.00 13.07 7.71
C ILE A 306 -14.29 12.69 6.26
N SER A 307 -15.39 12.00 6.02
CA SER A 307 -15.85 11.69 4.66
C SER A 307 -17.33 11.97 4.47
N ILE A 308 -17.70 12.37 3.25
CA ILE A 308 -19.08 12.54 2.80
C ILE A 308 -19.23 11.71 1.53
N ASN A 309 -20.15 10.77 1.56
CA ASN A 309 -20.42 9.91 0.42
C ASN A 309 -21.93 9.83 0.18
N GLY A 310 -22.34 9.90 -1.07
CA GLY A 310 -23.74 9.79 -1.39
C GLY A 310 -24.03 9.77 -2.88
N GLN A 311 -25.18 9.23 -3.20
CA GLN A 311 -25.64 9.12 -4.58
C GLN A 311 -27.16 9.16 -4.65
N GLY A 312 -27.69 9.60 -5.76
CA GLY A 312 -29.11 9.54 -6.03
C GLY A 312 -29.62 10.66 -6.91
N LYS A 313 -30.92 10.60 -7.15
CA LYS A 313 -31.64 11.64 -7.90
C LYS A 313 -32.03 12.79 -6.99
N ILE A 314 -31.80 14.01 -7.43
CA ILE A 314 -32.36 15.22 -6.82
C ILE A 314 -33.76 15.48 -7.39
N ASN A 315 -33.94 15.23 -8.70
CA ASN A 315 -35.22 15.25 -9.38
C ASN A 315 -35.21 14.22 -10.55
N GLU A 316 -36.25 14.19 -11.39
CA GLU A 316 -36.37 13.20 -12.48
C GLU A 316 -35.20 13.24 -13.46
N ASN A 317 -34.63 14.41 -13.70
CA ASN A 317 -33.60 14.63 -14.72
C ASN A 317 -32.20 14.76 -14.15
N LEU A 318 -32.06 15.03 -12.85
CA LEU A 318 -30.79 15.37 -12.20
C LEU A 318 -30.42 14.31 -11.16
N SER A 319 -29.25 13.71 -11.28
CA SER A 319 -28.64 12.89 -10.24
C SER A 319 -27.25 13.38 -9.91
N ILE A 320 -26.86 13.22 -8.64
CA ILE A 320 -25.58 13.64 -8.08
C ILE A 320 -24.94 12.46 -7.36
N ASN A 321 -23.68 12.18 -7.69
CA ASN A 321 -22.82 11.28 -6.94
C ASN A 321 -21.70 12.12 -6.32
N ILE A 322 -21.43 11.94 -5.04
CA ILE A 322 -20.36 12.59 -4.30
C ILE A 322 -19.58 11.56 -3.50
N ILE A 323 -18.27 11.60 -3.61
CA ILE A 323 -17.32 10.85 -2.78
C ILE A 323 -16.27 11.86 -2.33
N SER A 324 -16.16 12.09 -1.04
CA SER A 324 -15.18 13.02 -0.50
C SER A 324 -14.55 12.49 0.77
N GLY A 325 -13.34 12.90 1.03
CA GLY A 325 -12.61 12.59 2.24
C GLY A 325 -11.55 13.64 2.53
N TYR A 326 -11.39 13.92 3.80
CA TYR A 326 -10.30 14.70 4.35
C TYR A 326 -9.67 13.94 5.49
N THR A 327 -8.35 13.82 5.47
CA THR A 327 -7.55 13.22 6.53
C THR A 327 -6.51 14.22 7.00
N PHE A 328 -6.51 14.51 8.29
CA PHE A 328 -5.38 15.11 8.98
C PHE A 328 -4.67 14.04 9.77
N MET A 329 -3.35 13.96 9.65
CA MET A 329 -2.52 13.06 10.44
C MET A 329 -1.29 13.74 11.00
N ASN A 330 -0.89 13.33 12.18
CA ASN A 330 0.36 13.72 12.84
C ASN A 330 1.26 12.49 13.02
N PRO A 331 2.06 12.12 12.01
CA PRO A 331 2.94 10.98 12.05
C PRO A 331 4.30 11.38 12.61
N ILE A 332 4.65 10.92 13.80
CA ILE A 332 5.88 11.32 14.51
C ILE A 332 6.74 10.13 14.91
N PRO A 333 8.08 10.25 14.83
CA PRO A 333 8.99 9.34 15.53
C PRO A 333 8.95 9.67 17.04
N LEU A 334 8.92 8.65 17.89
CA LEU A 334 8.90 8.87 19.34
C LEU A 334 10.29 9.07 19.93
N ASN A 335 11.32 8.49 19.31
CA ASN A 335 12.70 8.53 19.76
C ASN A 335 13.64 8.94 18.61
N PRO A 336 13.61 10.18 18.10
CA PRO A 336 14.34 10.57 16.90
C PRO A 336 15.88 10.53 17.05
N SER A 337 16.40 10.54 18.26
CA SER A 337 17.84 10.45 18.56
C SER A 337 18.32 9.00 18.79
N GLU A 338 17.44 8.01 18.77
CA GLU A 338 17.80 6.61 18.90
C GLU A 338 18.57 6.13 17.65
N VAL A 339 19.68 5.42 17.87
CA VAL A 339 20.47 4.85 16.77
C VAL A 339 19.73 3.63 16.24
N TYR A 340 19.34 3.66 14.98
CA TYR A 340 18.63 2.54 14.34
C TYR A 340 19.48 1.80 13.30
N ALA A 341 20.59 2.38 12.87
CA ALA A 341 21.55 1.75 11.97
C ALA A 341 22.94 2.36 12.16
N GLN A 342 23.93 1.70 11.63
CA GLN A 342 25.31 2.21 11.53
C GLN A 342 25.78 2.11 10.09
N THR A 343 26.62 3.05 9.69
CA THR A 343 27.26 3.10 8.37
C THR A 343 28.72 3.45 8.53
N THR A 344 29.54 3.03 7.59
CA THR A 344 30.95 3.45 7.52
C THR A 344 31.08 4.77 6.79
N ASP A 345 32.08 5.56 7.13
CA ASP A 345 32.42 6.74 6.34
C ASP A 345 32.78 6.32 4.90
N PRO A 346 32.27 7.00 3.88
CA PRO A 346 32.46 6.59 2.49
C PRO A 346 33.94 6.63 2.03
N PHE A 347 34.79 7.42 2.68
CA PHE A 347 36.22 7.60 2.34
C PHE A 347 37.16 6.96 3.35
N ASP A 348 36.69 6.70 4.58
CA ASP A 348 37.49 6.02 5.61
C ASP A 348 36.63 4.94 6.31
N PRO A 349 36.71 3.66 5.89
CA PRO A 349 35.93 2.58 6.44
C PRO A 349 36.22 2.23 7.91
N THR A 350 37.23 2.86 8.53
CA THR A 350 37.50 2.71 9.96
C THR A 350 36.62 3.59 10.83
N ILE A 351 35.95 4.60 10.24
CA ILE A 351 35.03 5.49 10.92
C ILE A 351 33.62 4.93 10.80
N ILE A 352 32.97 4.70 11.95
CA ILE A 352 31.57 4.25 12.03
C ILE A 352 30.71 5.45 12.42
N ASN A 353 29.68 5.71 11.62
CA ASN A 353 28.72 6.77 11.84
C ASN A 353 27.37 6.18 12.30
N ASP A 354 26.84 6.69 13.39
CA ASP A 354 25.52 6.34 13.88
C ASP A 354 24.44 7.03 13.03
N VAL A 355 23.45 6.25 12.60
CA VAL A 355 22.29 6.74 11.86
C VAL A 355 21.11 6.80 12.80
N THR A 356 20.56 8.01 12.94
CA THR A 356 19.40 8.32 13.75
C THR A 356 18.34 9.00 12.87
N TYR A 357 17.10 9.05 13.32
CA TYR A 357 16.07 9.82 12.62
C TYR A 357 16.44 11.31 12.55
N GLN A 358 17.13 11.81 13.61
CA GLN A 358 17.59 13.18 13.72
C GLN A 358 18.57 13.60 12.62
N ASN A 359 19.53 12.75 12.25
CA ASN A 359 20.55 13.09 11.28
C ASN A 359 20.28 12.62 9.86
N SER A 360 19.32 11.69 9.67
CA SER A 360 18.95 11.14 8.36
C SER A 360 17.71 11.82 7.74
N SER A 361 17.07 12.78 8.43
CA SER A 361 15.83 13.40 8.03
C SER A 361 15.98 14.88 7.77
N SER A 362 15.25 15.43 6.78
CA SER A 362 15.14 16.87 6.55
C SER A 362 14.32 17.60 7.63
N ASP A 363 13.38 16.88 8.27
CA ASP A 363 12.60 17.34 9.43
C ASP A 363 12.36 16.16 10.39
N PRO A 364 13.17 16.00 11.45
CA PRO A 364 13.08 14.85 12.35
C PRO A 364 11.86 14.86 13.28
N THR A 365 11.00 15.86 13.21
CA THR A 365 9.78 15.96 14.03
C THR A 365 8.60 15.20 13.43
N ILE A 366 8.69 14.79 12.16
CA ILE A 366 7.64 14.10 11.42
C ILE A 366 8.23 12.89 10.68
N LEU A 367 7.43 11.83 10.45
CA LEU A 367 7.87 10.68 9.67
C LEU A 367 8.10 11.05 8.20
N LYS A 368 9.15 10.47 7.60
CA LYS A 368 9.52 10.70 6.20
C LYS A 368 8.40 10.27 5.25
N TYR A 369 8.28 11.00 4.15
CA TYR A 369 7.36 10.67 3.05
C TYR A 369 5.90 10.59 3.44
N ARG A 370 5.46 11.41 4.40
CA ARG A 370 4.07 11.51 4.83
C ARG A 370 3.53 12.92 4.58
N TYR A 371 2.28 12.97 4.12
CA TYR A 371 1.49 14.20 4.07
C TYR A 371 0.70 14.32 5.37
N GLN A 372 0.63 15.51 5.95
CA GLN A 372 -0.20 15.73 7.15
C GLN A 372 -1.66 15.98 6.77
N ASN A 373 -1.91 16.65 5.64
CA ASN A 373 -3.24 16.95 5.15
C ASN A 373 -3.45 16.34 3.76
N ILE A 374 -4.50 15.56 3.62
CA ILE A 374 -4.93 14.96 2.36
C ILE A 374 -6.42 15.23 2.19
N ALA A 375 -6.81 15.81 1.06
CA ALA A 375 -8.21 16.00 0.71
C ALA A 375 -8.50 15.45 -0.67
N LYS A 376 -9.64 14.79 -0.81
CA LYS A 376 -10.16 14.26 -2.07
C LYS A 376 -11.63 14.55 -2.20
N LEU A 377 -12.06 14.98 -3.38
CA LEU A 377 -13.47 15.14 -3.73
C LEU A 377 -13.66 14.63 -5.16
N ASP A 378 -14.57 13.70 -5.34
CA ASP A 378 -15.09 13.27 -6.63
C ASP A 378 -16.58 13.63 -6.70
N LEU A 379 -16.94 14.46 -7.65
CA LEU A 379 -18.30 14.92 -7.88
C LEU A 379 -18.72 14.55 -9.31
N GLU A 380 -19.83 13.84 -9.47
CA GLU A 380 -20.45 13.57 -10.76
C GLU A 380 -21.91 14.03 -10.77
N ILE A 381 -22.22 14.86 -11.73
CA ILE A 381 -23.56 15.38 -12.01
C ILE A 381 -24.05 14.77 -13.30
N LYS A 382 -25.19 14.09 -13.28
CA LYS A 382 -25.87 13.59 -14.47
C LYS A 382 -27.16 14.34 -14.70
N TYR A 383 -27.27 14.95 -15.88
CA TYR A 383 -28.48 15.63 -16.31
C TYR A 383 -28.97 15.01 -17.62
N ASN A 384 -30.07 14.27 -17.56
CA ASN A 384 -30.59 13.49 -18.68
C ASN A 384 -29.53 12.56 -19.28
N LYS A 385 -29.10 12.84 -20.53
CA LYS A 385 -28.11 12.08 -21.28
C LYS A 385 -26.68 12.56 -21.06
N PHE A 386 -26.48 13.69 -20.38
CA PHE A 386 -25.19 14.31 -20.16
C PHE A 386 -24.67 14.00 -18.76
N SER A 387 -23.39 13.69 -18.64
CA SER A 387 -22.68 13.54 -17.36
C SER A 387 -21.46 14.47 -17.35
N LEU A 388 -21.28 15.19 -16.26
CA LEU A 388 -20.09 15.97 -15.95
C LEU A 388 -19.54 15.49 -14.60
N GLY A 389 -18.29 15.12 -14.56
CA GLY A 389 -17.60 14.73 -13.33
C GLY A 389 -16.28 15.45 -13.17
N SER A 390 -15.91 15.74 -11.93
CA SER A 390 -14.60 16.30 -11.60
C SER A 390 -14.06 15.65 -10.33
N SER A 391 -12.77 15.37 -10.34
CA SER A 391 -12.04 14.89 -9.18
C SER A 391 -11.03 15.94 -8.75
N PHE A 392 -11.02 16.26 -7.48
CA PHE A 392 -10.08 17.20 -6.84
C PHE A 392 -9.23 16.42 -5.86
N ARG A 393 -7.93 16.61 -5.91
CA ARG A 393 -6.95 16.01 -4.98
C ARG A 393 -6.05 17.12 -4.44
N TYR A 394 -5.89 17.14 -3.15
CA TYR A 394 -4.94 17.98 -2.46
C TYR A 394 -4.09 17.14 -1.52
N ASN A 395 -2.78 17.28 -1.63
CA ASN A 395 -1.82 16.82 -0.66
C ASN A 395 -1.01 18.02 -0.22
N ASP A 396 -0.81 18.19 1.07
CA ASP A 396 0.04 19.28 1.56
C ASP A 396 1.53 19.00 1.24
N PHE A 397 2.39 19.92 1.65
CA PHE A 397 3.82 19.77 1.44
C PHE A 397 4.38 18.59 2.23
N MET A 398 5.12 17.73 1.56
CA MET A 398 5.86 16.60 2.17
C MET A 398 7.07 17.17 2.93
N LYS A 399 6.89 17.47 4.23
CA LYS A 399 7.88 18.18 5.05
C LYS A 399 9.17 17.41 5.21
N ASN A 400 9.07 16.10 5.47
CA ASN A 400 10.22 15.26 5.75
C ASN A 400 10.51 14.25 4.62
N ILE A 401 11.77 14.23 4.21
CA ILE A 401 12.39 13.28 3.28
C ILE A 401 13.75 12.85 3.85
N ASP A 402 14.41 11.89 3.24
CA ASP A 402 15.82 11.61 3.57
C ASP A 402 16.68 12.86 3.32
N SER A 403 17.48 13.23 4.30
CA SER A 403 18.22 14.51 4.34
C SER A 403 19.15 14.70 3.13
N ILE A 404 19.66 13.60 2.59
CA ILE A 404 20.59 13.63 1.45
C ILE A 404 19.95 14.21 0.18
N PHE A 405 18.64 14.04 -0.04
CA PHE A 405 17.94 14.66 -1.18
C PHE A 405 17.83 16.19 -1.09
N SER A 406 18.20 16.76 0.05
CA SER A 406 18.24 18.20 0.27
C SER A 406 19.67 18.75 0.20
N THR A 407 20.62 18.02 -0.41
CA THR A 407 22.03 18.40 -0.52
C THR A 407 22.45 18.59 -1.98
N GLU A 408 23.25 19.63 -2.25
CA GLU A 408 23.86 19.85 -3.56
C GLU A 408 24.77 18.67 -3.98
N ALA A 409 25.36 17.99 -3.01
CA ALA A 409 26.20 16.82 -3.26
C ALA A 409 25.43 15.69 -3.93
N PHE A 410 24.18 15.45 -3.53
CA PHE A 410 23.32 14.44 -4.17
C PHE A 410 23.08 14.78 -5.65
N GLU A 411 22.69 16.02 -5.93
CA GLU A 411 22.44 16.48 -7.30
C GLU A 411 23.70 16.40 -8.18
N ALA A 412 24.85 16.75 -7.61
CA ALA A 412 26.13 16.69 -8.33
C ALA A 412 26.57 15.25 -8.65
N ILE A 413 26.34 14.31 -7.74
CA ILE A 413 26.74 12.90 -7.92
C ILE A 413 25.77 12.18 -8.87
N THR A 414 24.48 12.40 -8.74
CA THR A 414 23.46 11.63 -9.48
C THR A 414 23.04 12.27 -10.80
N GLY A 415 23.29 13.57 -10.96
CA GLY A 415 22.77 14.35 -12.10
C GLY A 415 21.27 14.70 -11.99
N ALA A 416 20.60 14.27 -10.93
CA ALA A 416 19.17 14.58 -10.69
C ALA A 416 19.01 15.99 -10.10
N THR A 417 19.29 17.01 -10.89
CA THR A 417 19.32 18.43 -10.48
C THR A 417 17.93 19.02 -10.25
N GLY A 418 17.85 20.05 -9.40
CA GLY A 418 16.65 20.86 -9.19
C GLY A 418 15.65 20.31 -8.17
N ILE A 419 15.98 19.30 -7.39
CA ILE A 419 15.12 18.78 -6.31
C ILE A 419 14.92 19.84 -5.23
N ILE A 420 15.98 20.49 -4.82
CA ILE A 420 15.96 21.57 -3.81
C ILE A 420 15.06 22.70 -4.30
N GLU A 421 15.30 23.18 -5.52
CA GLU A 421 14.53 24.26 -6.14
C GLU A 421 13.04 23.93 -6.24
N PHE A 422 12.70 22.74 -6.72
CA PHE A 422 11.30 22.31 -6.79
C PHE A 422 10.62 22.32 -5.41
N ARG A 423 11.30 21.78 -4.39
CA ARG A 423 10.76 21.74 -3.03
C ARG A 423 10.56 23.13 -2.43
N GLU A 424 11.45 24.08 -2.72
CA GLU A 424 11.30 25.47 -2.28
C GLU A 424 10.10 26.16 -2.91
N ASN A 425 9.83 25.86 -4.17
CA ASN A 425 8.72 26.46 -4.93
C ASN A 425 7.36 25.77 -4.64
N SER A 426 7.35 24.54 -4.10
CA SER A 426 6.14 23.71 -3.93
C SER A 426 5.63 23.63 -2.48
N LYS A 427 6.00 24.58 -1.61
CA LYS A 427 5.66 24.57 -0.15
C LYS A 427 4.16 24.63 0.16
N ASN A 428 3.32 24.98 -0.80
CA ASN A 428 1.85 25.06 -0.62
C ASN A 428 1.15 23.72 -0.85
N GLY A 429 1.90 22.65 -1.18
CA GLY A 429 1.35 21.36 -1.55
C GLY A 429 0.81 21.33 -2.98
N ASP A 430 0.21 20.18 -3.34
CA ASP A 430 -0.22 19.89 -4.71
C ASP A 430 -1.74 19.86 -4.82
N PHE A 431 -2.29 20.64 -5.75
CA PHE A 431 -3.71 20.66 -6.06
C PHE A 431 -3.94 20.18 -7.50
N ILE A 432 -4.51 19.00 -7.65
CA ILE A 432 -4.73 18.35 -8.93
C ILE A 432 -6.22 18.22 -9.21
N VAL A 433 -6.63 18.60 -10.42
CA VAL A 433 -8.01 18.50 -10.88
C VAL A 433 -8.09 17.64 -12.13
N ASP A 434 -8.97 16.64 -12.09
CA ASP A 434 -9.33 15.84 -13.25
C ASP A 434 -10.77 16.19 -13.68
N LEU A 435 -11.04 16.20 -14.98
CA LEU A 435 -12.35 16.48 -15.55
C LEU A 435 -12.78 15.31 -16.45
N ARG A 436 -14.02 14.90 -16.31
CA ARG A 436 -14.64 13.91 -17.20
C ARG A 436 -16.02 14.38 -17.66
N THR A 437 -16.29 14.20 -18.92
CA THR A 437 -17.62 14.46 -19.46
C THR A 437 -18.05 13.32 -20.36
N SER A 438 -19.34 13.06 -20.43
CA SER A 438 -19.86 12.03 -21.32
C SER A 438 -21.29 12.30 -21.74
N TYR A 439 -21.65 11.81 -22.93
CA TYR A 439 -22.98 11.91 -23.50
C TYR A 439 -23.48 10.56 -23.98
N GLN A 440 -24.70 10.18 -23.57
CA GLN A 440 -25.38 8.97 -24.02
C GLN A 440 -26.06 9.24 -25.33
N LEU A 441 -25.42 8.83 -26.45
CA LEU A 441 -25.96 9.04 -27.82
C LEU A 441 -27.28 8.29 -28.02
N ASN A 442 -27.28 7.00 -27.67
CA ASN A 442 -28.45 6.13 -27.77
C ASN A 442 -28.41 5.06 -26.67
N SER A 443 -29.31 4.07 -26.69
CA SER A 443 -29.35 3.02 -25.66
C SER A 443 -28.10 2.13 -25.58
N ILE A 444 -27.31 2.11 -26.64
CA ILE A 444 -26.14 1.24 -26.82
C ILE A 444 -24.84 2.02 -26.63
N THR A 445 -24.74 3.25 -27.15
CA THR A 445 -23.48 3.98 -27.32
C THR A 445 -23.38 5.18 -26.39
N LYS A 446 -22.28 5.27 -25.65
CA LYS A 446 -21.89 6.40 -24.80
C LYS A 446 -20.50 6.88 -25.20
N LEU A 447 -20.36 8.18 -25.47
CA LEU A 447 -19.09 8.85 -25.73
C LEU A 447 -18.64 9.62 -24.50
N GLY A 448 -17.35 9.68 -24.24
CA GLY A 448 -16.76 10.40 -23.12
C GLY A 448 -15.41 11.00 -23.46
N ILE A 449 -15.07 12.05 -22.71
CA ILE A 449 -13.74 12.68 -22.69
C ILE A 449 -13.29 12.70 -21.23
N VAL A 450 -12.05 12.30 -20.99
CA VAL A 450 -11.39 12.37 -19.69
C VAL A 450 -10.13 13.19 -19.84
N ILE A 451 -9.98 14.19 -18.98
CA ILE A 451 -8.80 15.04 -18.90
C ILE A 451 -8.24 14.86 -17.49
N ASN A 452 -7.10 14.20 -17.36
CA ASN A 452 -6.39 14.09 -16.10
C ASN A 452 -5.43 15.27 -15.97
N ASN A 453 -5.24 15.77 -14.76
CA ASN A 453 -4.39 16.91 -14.45
C ASN A 453 -4.74 18.12 -15.34
N LEU A 454 -5.97 18.60 -15.24
CA LEU A 454 -6.56 19.64 -16.10
C LEU A 454 -5.67 20.89 -16.20
N PHE A 455 -5.07 21.31 -15.11
CA PHE A 455 -4.23 22.52 -15.03
C PHE A 455 -2.77 22.27 -15.38
N ASN A 456 -2.40 21.02 -15.70
CA ASN A 456 -1.02 20.62 -15.94
C ASN A 456 -0.09 20.98 -14.78
N THR A 457 -0.56 20.72 -13.53
CA THR A 457 0.20 20.97 -12.32
C THR A 457 1.40 20.00 -12.29
N GLU A 458 2.58 20.53 -12.08
CA GLU A 458 3.78 19.72 -11.83
C GLU A 458 3.82 19.35 -10.36
N TYR A 459 3.91 18.06 -10.06
CA TYR A 459 3.96 17.55 -8.70
C TYR A 459 4.75 16.26 -8.61
N MET A 460 5.37 16.03 -7.46
CA MET A 460 6.20 14.84 -7.20
C MET A 460 5.60 13.96 -6.12
N SER A 461 5.66 12.64 -6.33
CA SER A 461 5.31 11.66 -5.29
C SER A 461 6.49 11.31 -4.38
N ARG A 462 7.71 11.49 -4.87
CA ARG A 462 9.00 11.31 -4.20
C ARG A 462 10.00 12.29 -4.82
N PRO A 463 11.12 12.61 -4.15
CA PRO A 463 12.18 13.41 -4.75
C PRO A 463 12.59 12.88 -6.13
N ALA A 464 12.73 13.77 -7.10
CA ALA A 464 13.05 13.50 -8.51
C ALA A 464 12.06 12.58 -9.27
N ASN A 465 10.87 12.28 -8.72
CA ASN A 465 9.84 11.48 -9.37
C ASN A 465 8.63 12.35 -9.73
N MET A 466 8.69 12.95 -10.92
CA MET A 466 7.60 13.77 -11.45
C MET A 466 6.40 12.90 -11.85
N MET A 467 5.22 13.30 -11.40
CA MET A 467 3.97 12.65 -11.75
C MET A 467 3.51 13.05 -13.16
N PRO A 468 2.65 12.23 -13.83
CA PRO A 468 2.25 12.46 -15.22
C PRO A 468 1.68 13.86 -15.46
N PRO A 469 2.02 14.51 -16.61
CA PRO A 469 1.44 15.76 -17.02
C PRO A 469 -0.03 15.59 -17.43
N ARG A 470 -0.66 16.65 -17.88
CA ARG A 470 -2.03 16.58 -18.41
C ARG A 470 -2.16 15.56 -19.53
N THR A 471 -3.13 14.65 -19.38
CA THR A 471 -3.48 13.67 -20.41
C THR A 471 -4.95 13.82 -20.83
N ILE A 472 -5.24 13.58 -22.10
CA ILE A 472 -6.58 13.64 -22.65
C ILE A 472 -6.89 12.27 -23.29
N ALA A 473 -8.00 11.67 -22.88
CA ALA A 473 -8.49 10.42 -23.44
C ALA A 473 -9.93 10.56 -23.95
N ILE A 474 -10.18 9.98 -25.13
CA ILE A 474 -11.52 9.83 -25.69
C ILE A 474 -11.99 8.40 -25.49
N GLN A 475 -13.20 8.22 -24.98
CA GLN A 475 -13.79 6.92 -24.67
C GLN A 475 -15.07 6.71 -25.46
N CYS A 476 -15.23 5.51 -26.02
CA CYS A 476 -16.46 5.05 -26.63
C CYS A 476 -16.87 3.73 -25.94
N ASN A 477 -18.01 3.73 -25.26
CA ASN A 477 -18.54 2.54 -24.60
C ASN A 477 -19.77 2.05 -25.40
N MET A 478 -19.76 0.78 -25.79
CA MET A 478 -20.85 0.12 -26.48
C MET A 478 -21.35 -1.08 -25.68
N LYS A 479 -22.68 -1.20 -25.53
CA LYS A 479 -23.31 -2.42 -25.03
C LYS A 479 -23.58 -3.34 -26.20
N ILE A 480 -23.06 -4.54 -26.14
CA ILE A 480 -23.29 -5.61 -27.12
C ILE A 480 -24.37 -6.55 -26.55
#